data_b9567c421c02bb0cff3aac1e88691d5b
#
_entry.id   b9567c421c02bb0cff3aac1e88691d5b
#
_cell.length_a   1.000
_cell.length_b   1.000
_cell.length_c   1.000
_cell.angle_alpha   90.00
_cell.angle_beta   90.00
_cell.angle_gamma   90.00
#
_symmetry.space_group_name_H-M   'P 1'
#
loop_
_entity.id
_entity.type
_entity.pdbx_description
1 polymer ?
#
loop_
_entity_poly.entity_id
_entity_poly.type
_entity_poly.pdbx_seq_one_letter_code
_entity_poly.pdbx_strand_id
1 'polypeptide(L)'
;EIYSEIVELDGFDQLSASAYLNDWTVNSSVSPWGVFVTGLNGEEAPSDYSWWWELHSWNTTSEAWEASMVGIDSIEAGNLAFAPNSTDDTAIPAPQGDDASFTIVQSNGSTDTAVMEELNAWHMSIGALDSFVAPDSDWGHYMTTIDGVEAPADYSWWWALNYWDEANESWMVSNVGMD
;
A
#
# COMPACT_ATOMS: atom_id res chain seq x y z
N GLU A 1 0.23 -1.70 24.98
CA GLU A 1 1.25 -1.64 23.90
C GLU A 1 0.73 -2.49 22.75
N ILE A 2 0.52 -1.87 21.60
CA ILE A 2 0.20 -2.57 20.35
C ILE A 2 1.51 -2.63 19.59
N TYR A 3 2.03 -3.84 19.36
CA TYR A 3 3.20 -4.04 18.52
C TYR A 3 2.72 -4.51 17.15
N SER A 4 3.05 -3.74 16.11
CA SER A 4 3.08 -4.21 14.74
C SER A 4 4.54 -4.15 14.29
N GLU A 5 5.14 -5.30 14.08
CA GLU A 5 6.46 -5.39 13.47
C GLU A 5 6.23 -5.45 11.95
N ILE A 6 6.43 -4.32 11.29
CA ILE A 6 6.47 -4.28 9.83
C ILE A 6 7.95 -4.41 9.46
N VAL A 7 8.34 -5.60 9.06
CA VAL A 7 9.72 -5.87 8.66
C VAL A 7 10.00 -5.37 7.25
N GLU A 8 9.02 -5.45 6.36
CA GLU A 8 9.07 -4.96 4.98
C GLU A 8 7.63 -4.70 4.53
N LEU A 9 7.41 -3.66 3.72
CA LEU A 9 6.10 -3.43 3.09
C LEU A 9 5.88 -4.44 1.99
N ASP A 10 4.73 -5.09 2.00
CA ASP A 10 4.31 -5.95 0.91
C ASP A 10 3.47 -5.16 -0.13
N GLY A 11 3.11 -5.84 -1.21
CA GLY A 11 2.34 -5.22 -2.28
C GLY A 11 0.93 -4.80 -1.84
N PHE A 12 0.33 -5.48 -0.83
CA PHE A 12 -0.98 -5.10 -0.33
C PHE A 12 -0.93 -3.85 0.54
N ASP A 13 0.12 -3.69 1.33
CA ASP A 13 0.39 -2.46 2.07
C ASP A 13 0.57 -1.27 1.11
N GLN A 14 1.35 -1.47 0.04
CA GLN A 14 1.56 -0.47 -1.00
C GLN A 14 0.25 -0.11 -1.72
N LEU A 15 -0.57 -1.10 -2.10
CA LEU A 15 -1.87 -0.86 -2.72
C LEU A 15 -2.80 -0.08 -1.76
N SER A 16 -2.83 -0.46 -0.49
CA SER A 16 -3.66 0.18 0.53
C SER A 16 -3.26 1.66 0.72
N ALA A 17 -1.96 1.93 0.81
CA ALA A 17 -1.43 3.28 0.90
C ALA A 17 -1.74 4.10 -0.37
N SER A 18 -1.51 3.53 -1.56
CA SER A 18 -1.83 4.17 -2.84
C SER A 18 -3.32 4.50 -2.96
N ALA A 19 -4.18 3.56 -2.54
CA ALA A 19 -5.63 3.73 -2.56
C ALA A 19 -6.09 4.86 -1.63
N TYR A 20 -5.55 4.90 -0.41
CA TYR A 20 -5.87 5.96 0.55
C TYR A 20 -5.48 7.35 0.03
N LEU A 21 -4.26 7.48 -0.52
CA LEU A 21 -3.72 8.76 -0.98
C LEU A 21 -4.38 9.29 -2.28
N ASN A 22 -4.99 8.41 -3.07
CA ASN A 22 -5.57 8.75 -4.36
C ASN A 22 -7.09 8.55 -4.43
N ASP A 23 -7.75 8.34 -3.28
CA ASP A 23 -9.19 8.05 -3.19
C ASP A 23 -9.63 6.83 -4.05
N TRP A 24 -8.75 5.84 -4.20
CA TRP A 24 -9.08 4.61 -4.90
C TRP A 24 -9.94 3.69 -4.04
N THR A 25 -10.80 2.92 -4.69
CA THR A 25 -11.56 1.87 -4.02
C THR A 25 -10.95 0.51 -4.32
N VAL A 26 -10.75 -0.31 -3.28
CA VAL A 26 -10.17 -1.66 -3.37
C VAL A 26 -11.12 -2.64 -2.71
N ASN A 27 -11.52 -3.67 -3.45
CA ASN A 27 -12.22 -4.83 -2.91
C ASN A 27 -11.30 -6.04 -3.04
N SER A 28 -11.16 -6.81 -1.97
CA SER A 28 -10.28 -7.97 -1.91
C SER A 28 -10.91 -9.13 -1.16
N SER A 29 -10.35 -10.31 -1.34
CA SER A 29 -10.71 -11.52 -0.60
C SER A 29 -9.47 -12.26 -0.15
N VAL A 30 -9.50 -12.80 1.06
CA VAL A 30 -8.40 -13.62 1.60
C VAL A 30 -8.62 -15.07 1.22
N SER A 31 -7.57 -15.74 0.78
CA SER A 31 -7.55 -17.16 0.45
C SER A 31 -6.33 -17.86 1.07
N PRO A 32 -6.23 -19.19 1.04
CA PRO A 32 -5.01 -19.90 1.44
C PRO A 32 -3.77 -19.56 0.60
N TRP A 33 -3.94 -18.84 -0.52
CA TRP A 33 -2.90 -18.44 -1.46
C TRP A 33 -2.55 -16.95 -1.35
N GLY A 34 -3.07 -16.28 -0.32
CA GLY A 34 -2.89 -14.86 -0.08
C GLY A 34 -4.13 -14.01 -0.42
N VAL A 35 -3.92 -12.71 -0.45
CA VAL A 35 -4.94 -11.71 -0.75
C VAL A 35 -5.12 -11.56 -2.26
N PHE A 36 -6.36 -11.72 -2.72
CA PHE A 36 -6.77 -11.50 -4.11
C PHE A 36 -7.62 -10.23 -4.21
N VAL A 37 -7.26 -9.36 -5.12
CA VAL A 37 -8.06 -8.18 -5.46
C VAL A 37 -9.20 -8.62 -6.38
N THR A 38 -10.42 -8.24 -6.01
CA THR A 38 -11.63 -8.56 -6.76
C THR A 38 -12.27 -7.35 -7.42
N GLY A 39 -11.94 -6.14 -6.95
CA GLY A 39 -12.43 -4.89 -7.51
C GLY A 39 -11.49 -3.73 -7.28
N LEU A 40 -11.36 -2.85 -8.28
CA LEU A 40 -10.56 -1.63 -8.24
C LEU A 40 -11.31 -0.48 -8.90
N ASN A 41 -11.34 0.67 -8.25
CA ASN A 41 -11.97 1.91 -8.76
C ASN A 41 -13.41 1.71 -9.26
N GLY A 42 -14.19 0.86 -8.54
CA GLY A 42 -15.58 0.56 -8.86
C GLY A 42 -15.78 -0.46 -9.99
N GLU A 43 -14.71 -1.02 -10.56
CA GLU A 43 -14.80 -2.12 -11.51
C GLU A 43 -14.55 -3.46 -10.80
N GLU A 44 -15.57 -4.32 -10.78
CA GLU A 44 -15.54 -5.62 -10.14
C GLU A 44 -15.28 -6.73 -11.16
N ALA A 45 -14.35 -7.64 -10.83
CA ALA A 45 -14.19 -8.88 -11.58
C ALA A 45 -15.44 -9.76 -11.41
N PRO A 46 -15.96 -10.37 -12.48
CA PRO A 46 -17.18 -11.16 -12.40
C PRO A 46 -16.98 -12.46 -11.63
N SER A 47 -18.03 -12.88 -10.92
CA SER A 47 -18.00 -14.09 -10.08
C SER A 47 -17.87 -15.40 -10.87
N ASP A 48 -18.05 -15.37 -12.18
CA ASP A 48 -17.86 -16.52 -13.08
C ASP A 48 -16.42 -16.65 -13.58
N TYR A 49 -15.55 -15.73 -13.14
CA TYR A 49 -14.14 -15.68 -13.53
C TYR A 49 -13.92 -15.61 -15.05
N SER A 50 -14.84 -15.02 -15.80
CA SER A 50 -14.64 -14.75 -17.24
C SER A 50 -13.46 -13.81 -17.49
N TRP A 51 -13.12 -13.00 -16.50
CA TRP A 51 -11.85 -12.29 -16.36
C TRP A 51 -11.56 -12.03 -14.86
N TRP A 52 -10.33 -11.68 -14.52
CA TRP A 52 -9.91 -11.31 -13.15
C TRP A 52 -8.84 -10.22 -13.19
N TRP A 53 -8.66 -9.56 -12.06
CA TRP A 53 -7.56 -8.65 -11.85
C TRP A 53 -6.26 -9.44 -11.70
N GLU A 54 -5.36 -9.33 -12.67
CA GLU A 54 -4.05 -9.98 -12.66
C GLU A 54 -3.00 -9.01 -12.12
N LEU A 55 -2.23 -9.48 -11.14
CA LEU A 55 -1.13 -8.74 -10.55
C LEU A 55 0.12 -8.91 -11.42
N HIS A 56 0.80 -7.81 -11.70
CA HIS A 56 2.06 -7.76 -12.42
C HIS A 56 3.13 -7.07 -11.56
N SER A 57 4.38 -7.53 -11.68
CA SER A 57 5.57 -6.88 -11.15
C SER A 57 6.51 -6.49 -12.28
N TRP A 58 7.18 -5.35 -12.13
CA TRP A 58 8.15 -4.90 -13.11
C TRP A 58 9.49 -5.60 -12.93
N ASN A 59 9.93 -6.30 -13.95
CA ASN A 59 11.26 -6.90 -13.98
C ASN A 59 12.27 -5.90 -14.59
N THR A 60 13.14 -5.36 -13.75
CA THR A 60 14.16 -4.37 -14.17
C THR A 60 15.23 -4.93 -15.10
N THR A 61 15.39 -6.26 -15.15
CA THR A 61 16.39 -6.90 -16.02
C THR A 61 15.86 -7.07 -17.44
N SER A 62 14.60 -7.51 -17.57
CA SER A 62 13.93 -7.66 -18.87
C SER A 62 13.27 -6.37 -19.36
N GLU A 63 13.16 -5.35 -18.48
CA GLU A 63 12.41 -4.11 -18.72
C GLU A 63 10.98 -4.41 -19.18
N ALA A 64 10.31 -5.32 -18.47
CA ALA A 64 8.97 -5.79 -18.83
C ALA A 64 8.13 -6.09 -17.59
N TRP A 65 6.81 -5.98 -17.73
CA TRP A 65 5.87 -6.49 -16.76
C TRP A 65 5.81 -8.01 -16.81
N GLU A 66 5.74 -8.64 -15.64
CA GLU A 66 5.62 -10.09 -15.50
C GLU A 66 4.44 -10.40 -14.57
N ALA A 67 3.52 -11.27 -15.02
CA ALA A 67 2.38 -11.68 -14.24
C ALA A 67 2.82 -12.44 -12.98
N SER A 68 2.29 -12.04 -11.82
CA SER A 68 2.56 -12.69 -10.54
C SER A 68 1.70 -13.95 -10.38
N MET A 69 2.30 -15.01 -9.82
CA MET A 69 1.62 -16.28 -9.51
C MET A 69 1.26 -16.39 -8.01
N VAL A 70 1.45 -15.33 -7.22
CA VAL A 70 1.17 -15.28 -5.78
C VAL A 70 0.21 -14.13 -5.47
N GLY A 71 -0.41 -14.16 -4.28
CA GLY A 71 -1.24 -13.06 -3.79
C GLY A 71 -0.41 -11.80 -3.55
N ILE A 72 -1.08 -10.67 -3.56
CA ILE A 72 -0.41 -9.35 -3.45
C ILE A 72 0.30 -9.15 -2.11
N ASP A 73 -0.14 -9.82 -1.06
CA ASP A 73 0.47 -9.85 0.28
C ASP A 73 1.71 -10.75 0.38
N SER A 74 2.08 -11.40 -0.72
CA SER A 74 3.26 -12.28 -0.82
C SER A 74 4.32 -11.73 -1.77
N ILE A 75 4.16 -10.51 -2.26
CA ILE A 75 5.13 -9.82 -3.12
C ILE A 75 5.62 -8.56 -2.41
N GLU A 76 6.91 -8.26 -2.53
CA GLU A 76 7.49 -7.03 -1.99
C GLU A 76 6.92 -5.79 -2.69
N ALA A 77 6.80 -4.68 -1.94
CA ALA A 77 6.46 -3.38 -2.50
C ALA A 77 7.49 -2.96 -3.56
N GLY A 78 7.02 -2.33 -4.62
CA GLY A 78 7.89 -1.93 -5.74
C GLY A 78 7.10 -1.37 -6.89
N ASN A 79 7.53 -1.63 -8.12
CA ASN A 79 6.74 -1.30 -9.30
C ASN A 79 5.75 -2.43 -9.58
N LEU A 80 4.49 -2.20 -9.20
CA LEU A 80 3.40 -3.16 -9.29
C LEU A 80 2.26 -2.62 -10.17
N ALA A 81 1.52 -3.53 -10.79
CA ALA A 81 0.34 -3.16 -11.56
C ALA A 81 -0.78 -4.21 -11.42
N PHE A 82 -2.03 -3.73 -11.49
CA PHE A 82 -3.19 -4.57 -11.77
C PHE A 82 -3.78 -4.24 -13.13
N ALA A 83 -4.08 -5.28 -13.88
CA ALA A 83 -4.80 -5.20 -15.14
C ALA A 83 -5.78 -6.38 -15.27
N PRO A 84 -6.85 -6.29 -16.09
CA PRO A 84 -7.58 -7.47 -16.50
C PRO A 84 -6.63 -8.51 -17.13
N ASN A 85 -6.77 -9.77 -16.77
CA ASN A 85 -5.89 -10.85 -17.25
C ASN A 85 -5.85 -11.04 -18.79
N SER A 86 -6.73 -10.37 -19.51
CA SER A 86 -6.72 -10.31 -20.98
C SER A 86 -5.92 -9.13 -21.56
N THR A 87 -5.38 -8.28 -20.68
CA THR A 87 -4.57 -7.13 -21.09
C THR A 87 -3.20 -7.61 -21.54
N ASP A 88 -2.74 -7.11 -22.69
CA ASP A 88 -1.37 -7.37 -23.14
C ASP A 88 -0.39 -6.62 -22.23
N ASP A 89 0.65 -7.30 -21.72
CA ASP A 89 1.63 -6.70 -20.78
C ASP A 89 2.27 -5.44 -21.36
N THR A 90 2.41 -5.35 -22.68
CA THR A 90 2.93 -4.16 -23.36
C THR A 90 1.97 -2.96 -23.37
N ALA A 91 0.70 -3.18 -23.01
CA ALA A 91 -0.28 -2.11 -22.85
C ALA A 91 -0.27 -1.50 -21.44
N ILE A 92 0.39 -2.13 -20.48
CA ILE A 92 0.60 -1.59 -19.14
C ILE A 92 1.73 -0.55 -19.24
N PRO A 93 1.52 0.72 -18.85
CA PRO A 93 2.57 1.73 -18.91
C PRO A 93 3.80 1.30 -18.08
N ALA A 94 5.00 1.47 -18.63
CA ALA A 94 6.22 1.23 -17.89
C ALA A 94 6.34 2.23 -16.71
N PRO A 95 6.95 1.81 -15.59
CA PRO A 95 7.19 2.69 -14.44
C PRO A 95 7.95 3.95 -14.85
N GLN A 96 7.65 5.07 -14.19
CA GLN A 96 8.28 6.35 -14.44
C GLN A 96 9.31 6.63 -13.35
N GLY A 97 10.60 6.62 -13.68
CA GLY A 97 11.68 6.87 -12.72
C GLY A 97 12.05 5.64 -11.89
N ASP A 98 12.76 5.89 -10.79
CA ASP A 98 13.33 4.86 -9.90
C ASP A 98 12.41 4.58 -8.68
N ASP A 99 11.36 5.38 -8.50
CA ASP A 99 10.46 5.28 -7.35
C ASP A 99 9.46 4.13 -7.50
N ALA A 100 9.05 3.56 -6.37
CA ALA A 100 8.00 2.55 -6.33
C ALA A 100 6.68 3.14 -6.86
N SER A 101 5.98 2.39 -7.71
CA SER A 101 4.71 2.84 -8.29
C SER A 101 3.67 1.73 -8.29
N PHE A 102 2.41 2.12 -8.19
CA PHE A 102 1.27 1.23 -8.36
C PHE A 102 0.41 1.70 -9.51
N THR A 103 0.24 0.85 -10.53
CA THR A 103 -0.54 1.17 -11.72
C THR A 103 -1.80 0.29 -11.79
N ILE A 104 -2.96 0.90 -12.04
CA ILE A 104 -4.22 0.20 -12.32
C ILE A 104 -4.57 0.46 -13.78
N VAL A 105 -4.75 -0.61 -14.55
CA VAL A 105 -5.30 -0.54 -15.92
C VAL A 105 -6.73 -1.05 -15.90
N GLN A 106 -7.67 -0.20 -16.24
CA GLN A 106 -9.09 -0.54 -16.31
C GLN A 106 -9.44 -1.30 -17.59
N SER A 107 -10.56 -2.02 -17.61
CA SER A 107 -11.00 -2.77 -18.81
C SER A 107 -11.27 -1.88 -20.03
N ASN A 108 -11.54 -0.60 -19.83
CA ASN A 108 -11.70 0.38 -20.91
C ASN A 108 -10.35 0.94 -21.42
N GLY A 109 -9.22 0.51 -20.86
CA GLY A 109 -7.87 0.95 -21.21
C GLY A 109 -7.43 2.25 -20.54
N SER A 110 -8.24 2.84 -19.64
CA SER A 110 -7.76 3.95 -18.82
C SER A 110 -6.78 3.45 -17.75
N THR A 111 -5.86 4.32 -17.34
CA THR A 111 -4.83 4.00 -16.36
C THR A 111 -4.79 5.02 -15.24
N ASP A 112 -4.66 4.54 -14.01
CA ASP A 112 -4.38 5.34 -12.82
C ASP A 112 -3.04 4.87 -12.26
N THR A 113 -2.15 5.80 -11.91
CA THR A 113 -0.83 5.48 -11.34
C THR A 113 -0.57 6.33 -10.12
N ALA A 114 -0.23 5.67 -9.01
CA ALA A 114 0.31 6.29 -7.81
C ALA A 114 1.82 6.06 -7.78
N VAL A 115 2.59 7.13 -7.64
CA VAL A 115 4.04 7.08 -7.42
C VAL A 115 4.30 7.34 -5.95
N MET A 116 5.11 6.51 -5.32
CA MET A 116 5.52 6.66 -3.94
C MET A 116 7.00 7.02 -3.92
N GLU A 117 7.30 8.31 -3.83
CA GLU A 117 8.68 8.84 -3.86
C GLU A 117 9.52 8.30 -2.70
N GLU A 118 8.92 8.09 -1.52
CA GLU A 118 9.54 7.42 -0.37
C GLU A 118 8.47 6.69 0.44
N LEU A 119 8.71 5.43 0.79
CA LEU A 119 7.89 4.70 1.75
C LEU A 119 8.31 5.14 3.17
N ASN A 120 7.59 6.08 3.72
CA ASN A 120 7.79 6.61 5.06
C ASN A 120 6.86 5.97 6.10
N ALA A 121 7.00 6.36 7.37
CA ALA A 121 6.18 5.81 8.45
C ALA A 121 4.67 6.07 8.27
N TRP A 122 4.29 7.12 7.52
CA TRP A 122 2.90 7.40 7.18
C TRP A 122 2.32 6.32 6.26
N HIS A 123 3.03 5.98 5.18
CA HIS A 123 2.63 4.92 4.24
C HIS A 123 2.54 3.55 4.93
N MET A 124 3.51 3.23 5.79
CA MET A 124 3.50 2.02 6.61
C MET A 124 2.28 1.97 7.53
N SER A 125 1.92 3.09 8.16
CA SER A 125 0.76 3.16 9.05
C SER A 125 -0.56 2.94 8.30
N ILE A 126 -0.69 3.44 7.06
CA ILE A 126 -1.88 3.22 6.22
C ILE A 126 -2.04 1.73 5.89
N GLY A 127 -0.96 1.03 5.55
CA GLY A 127 -1.01 -0.40 5.24
C GLY A 127 -1.26 -1.28 6.48
N ALA A 128 -0.75 -0.87 7.65
CA ALA A 128 -0.70 -1.71 8.85
C ALA A 128 -1.89 -1.56 9.80
N LEU A 129 -2.64 -0.46 9.75
CA LEU A 129 -3.67 -0.14 10.74
C LEU A 129 -5.08 -0.27 10.14
N ASP A 130 -5.94 -1.04 10.79
CA ASP A 130 -7.34 -1.22 10.37
C ASP A 130 -8.15 0.08 10.46
N SER A 131 -7.89 0.89 11.46
CA SER A 131 -8.53 2.19 11.64
C SER A 131 -7.66 3.17 12.41
N PHE A 132 -7.58 4.40 11.94
CA PHE A 132 -6.83 5.46 12.61
C PHE A 132 -7.36 6.85 12.25
N VAL A 133 -6.98 7.85 13.06
CA VAL A 133 -7.14 9.27 12.75
C VAL A 133 -5.79 9.94 12.94
N ALA A 134 -5.29 10.56 11.87
CA ALA A 134 -4.01 11.24 11.86
C ALA A 134 -4.14 12.57 11.12
N PRO A 135 -4.44 13.67 11.82
CA PRO A 135 -4.48 14.99 11.22
C PRO A 135 -3.09 15.43 10.74
N ASP A 136 -3.09 16.11 9.61
CA ASP A 136 -1.91 16.81 9.09
C ASP A 136 -1.56 18.02 9.95
N SER A 137 -0.26 18.34 10.06
CA SER A 137 0.25 19.49 10.77
C SER A 137 1.53 20.04 10.09
N ASP A 138 2.00 21.20 10.54
CA ASP A 138 3.28 21.80 10.11
C ASP A 138 4.50 20.88 10.38
N TRP A 139 4.31 19.78 11.12
CA TRP A 139 5.34 18.81 11.52
C TRP A 139 5.08 17.42 10.95
N GLY A 140 4.17 17.31 9.96
CA GLY A 140 3.71 16.07 9.38
C GLY A 140 2.50 15.46 10.09
N HIS A 141 2.11 14.26 9.65
CA HIS A 141 0.98 13.53 10.25
C HIS A 141 1.35 12.99 11.64
N TYR A 142 0.38 13.05 12.57
CA TYR A 142 0.51 12.45 13.90
C TYR A 142 -0.76 11.73 14.29
N MET A 143 -0.63 10.57 14.92
CA MET A 143 -1.78 9.75 15.32
C MET A 143 -2.50 10.37 16.52
N THR A 144 -3.80 10.54 16.39
CA THR A 144 -4.70 10.91 17.51
C THR A 144 -5.58 9.74 17.94
N THR A 145 -5.87 8.80 17.01
CA THR A 145 -6.69 7.62 17.29
C THR A 145 -6.10 6.41 16.58
N ILE A 146 -6.00 5.29 17.25
CA ILE A 146 -5.65 3.98 16.67
C ILE A 146 -6.67 2.96 17.20
N ASP A 147 -7.30 2.19 16.30
CA ASP A 147 -8.30 1.15 16.61
C ASP A 147 -9.40 1.63 17.55
N GLY A 148 -9.89 2.85 17.32
CA GLY A 148 -10.93 3.48 18.12
C GLY A 148 -10.48 3.99 19.50
N VAL A 149 -9.18 3.89 19.84
CA VAL A 149 -8.61 4.45 21.07
C VAL A 149 -8.09 5.86 20.79
N GLU A 150 -8.81 6.87 21.27
CA GLU A 150 -8.48 8.28 21.08
C GLU A 150 -7.59 8.80 22.21
N ALA A 151 -6.50 9.52 21.84
CA ALA A 151 -5.69 10.25 22.79
C ALA A 151 -6.47 11.42 23.36
N PRO A 152 -6.44 11.66 24.70
CA PRO A 152 -7.26 12.69 25.33
C PRO A 152 -6.81 14.11 24.99
N ALA A 153 -7.77 15.03 24.88
CA ALA A 153 -7.51 16.42 24.54
C ALA A 153 -6.68 17.20 25.57
N ASP A 154 -6.54 16.68 26.80
CA ASP A 154 -5.68 17.26 27.84
C ASP A 154 -4.22 16.82 27.78
N TYR A 155 -3.88 15.96 26.75
CA TYR A 155 -2.53 15.42 26.55
C TYR A 155 -1.98 14.66 27.76
N SER A 156 -2.83 14.08 28.61
CA SER A 156 -2.39 13.21 29.70
C SER A 156 -1.64 11.98 29.22
N TRP A 157 -1.88 11.59 27.99
CA TRP A 157 -1.07 10.67 27.19
C TRP A 157 -1.28 10.94 25.69
N TRP A 158 -0.41 10.41 24.84
CA TRP A 158 -0.49 10.52 23.37
C TRP A 158 0.12 9.30 22.68
N TRP A 159 -0.23 9.08 21.42
CA TRP A 159 0.41 8.10 20.57
C TRP A 159 1.80 8.61 20.17
N ALA A 160 2.85 7.91 20.55
CA ALA A 160 4.22 8.27 20.22
C ALA A 160 4.76 7.36 19.11
N LEU A 161 5.24 7.96 18.02
CA LEU A 161 5.98 7.24 16.99
C LEU A 161 7.35 6.87 17.54
N ASN A 162 7.71 5.60 17.42
CA ASN A 162 9.05 5.12 17.73
C ASN A 162 9.62 4.40 16.51
N TYR A 163 10.91 4.53 16.32
CA TYR A 163 11.68 3.82 15.31
C TYR A 163 12.80 3.02 15.96
N TRP A 164 13.20 1.92 15.31
CA TRP A 164 14.32 1.13 15.76
C TRP A 164 15.64 1.76 15.31
N ASP A 165 16.52 2.09 16.24
CA ASP A 165 17.87 2.58 15.97
C ASP A 165 18.84 1.39 15.98
N GLU A 166 19.29 0.96 14.81
CA GLU A 166 20.20 -0.17 14.66
C GLU A 166 21.55 0.06 15.32
N ALA A 167 22.03 1.31 15.34
CA ALA A 167 23.34 1.63 15.93
C ALA A 167 23.35 1.50 17.46
N ASN A 168 22.21 1.77 18.09
CA ASN A 168 22.04 1.69 19.55
C ASN A 168 21.26 0.44 20.00
N GLU A 169 20.79 -0.38 19.06
CA GLU A 169 19.95 -1.55 19.29
C GLU A 169 18.79 -1.24 20.25
N SER A 170 18.07 -0.14 20.01
CA SER A 170 17.01 0.34 20.90
C SER A 170 15.93 1.14 20.17
N TRP A 171 14.71 1.12 20.73
CA TRP A 171 13.63 1.97 20.27
C TRP A 171 13.86 3.42 20.68
N MET A 172 13.78 4.33 19.72
CA MET A 172 13.91 5.77 19.90
C MET A 172 12.60 6.47 19.55
N VAL A 173 12.21 7.45 20.34
CA VAL A 173 11.06 8.29 20.05
C VAL A 173 11.37 9.23 18.90
N SER A 174 10.51 9.25 17.88
CA SER A 174 10.60 10.25 16.81
C SER A 174 10.29 11.65 17.33
N ASN A 175 11.04 12.64 16.84
CA ASN A 175 10.80 14.06 17.10
C ASN A 175 10.11 14.77 15.92
N VAL A 176 9.71 14.00 14.90
CA VAL A 176 9.01 14.48 13.69
C VAL A 176 7.74 13.67 13.47
N GLY A 177 6.88 14.13 12.59
CA GLY A 177 5.71 13.37 12.15
C GLY A 177 6.09 12.08 11.40
N MET A 178 5.09 11.42 10.85
CA MET A 178 5.25 10.12 10.17
C MET A 178 5.68 10.27 8.70
N ASP A 179 5.64 11.48 8.14
CA ASP A 179 5.98 11.76 6.73
C ASP A 179 7.49 11.72 6.48
#